data_f5e86dbc41b80013b344cefd1aa51de2
#
_entry.id   f5e86dbc41b80013b344cefd1aa51de2
#
_cell.length_a   1.000
_cell.length_b   1.000
_cell.length_c   1.000
_cell.angle_alpha   90.00
_cell.angle_beta   90.00
_cell.angle_gamma   90.00
#
_symmetry.space_group_name_H-M   'P 1'
#
loop_
_entity.id
_entity.type
_entity.pdbx_description
1 polymer ?
#
loop_
_entity_poly.entity_id
_entity_poly.type
_entity_poly.pdbx_seq_one_letter_code
_entity_poly.pdbx_strand_id
1 'polypeptide(L)'
;MDTTTAISALLTLLAGIGIFLIACQMMSSNLESASSSKLKKLFEKASKSKMLGVGIGTIGTAAIQSSGATSVMTIGFVNAGIISLSQAATIIYGANIGTTVTAQIVALGMFGGNTISTTIIFSAFAGLGAFITLFAKTGKWKTWGGILTGFGMLFVGLSLMSSSMGDFAALDGVKTFLARVSNPILLVLIGAIFTAIIQSSSVMTSIALAMVVTGLIGLDQGIFLTMGSNIGSCVVAIIAGLTSGRNAKRTALIHLLFNC
;
A
#
# COMPACT_ATOMS: atom_id res chain seq x y z
N MET A 1 6.25 -27.13 -21.02
CA MET A 1 6.22 -25.95 -20.15
C MET A 1 7.66 -25.56 -19.90
N ASP A 2 8.05 -24.40 -20.28
CA ASP A 2 9.45 -23.97 -20.11
C ASP A 2 9.66 -23.59 -18.64
N THR A 3 10.23 -24.52 -17.88
CA THR A 3 10.53 -24.34 -16.45
C THR A 3 11.41 -23.11 -16.20
N THR A 4 12.26 -22.78 -17.18
CA THR A 4 13.15 -21.61 -17.13
C THR A 4 12.34 -20.32 -17.14
N THR A 5 11.33 -20.20 -17.98
CA THR A 5 10.46 -19.03 -18.06
C THR A 5 9.68 -18.85 -16.74
N ALA A 6 9.13 -19.92 -16.18
CA ALA A 6 8.40 -19.86 -14.92
C ALA A 6 9.31 -19.44 -13.74
N ILE A 7 10.53 -19.97 -13.68
CA ILE A 7 11.50 -19.58 -12.65
C ILE A 7 11.93 -18.12 -12.83
N SER A 8 12.23 -17.70 -14.05
CA SER A 8 12.58 -16.30 -14.35
C SER A 8 11.46 -15.34 -13.95
N ALA A 9 10.21 -15.65 -14.30
CA ALA A 9 9.04 -14.86 -13.92
C ALA A 9 8.91 -14.77 -12.38
N LEU A 10 9.08 -15.88 -11.66
CA LEU A 10 9.00 -15.88 -10.21
C LEU A 10 10.11 -15.03 -9.56
N LEU A 11 11.34 -15.13 -10.05
CA LEU A 11 12.46 -14.33 -9.55
C LEU A 11 12.27 -12.85 -9.86
N THR A 12 11.76 -12.51 -11.05
CA THR A 12 11.44 -11.14 -11.44
C THR A 12 10.31 -10.56 -10.58
N LEU A 13 9.28 -11.36 -10.29
CA LEU A 13 8.21 -10.97 -9.38
C LEU A 13 8.75 -10.68 -7.97
N LEU A 14 9.56 -11.58 -7.44
CA LEU A 14 10.18 -11.40 -6.12
C LEU A 14 11.04 -10.13 -6.05
N ALA A 15 11.85 -9.88 -7.08
CA ALA A 15 12.66 -8.67 -7.20
C ALA A 15 11.78 -7.42 -7.28
N GLY A 16 10.70 -7.45 -8.08
CA GLY A 16 9.74 -6.36 -8.22
C GLY A 16 9.04 -6.03 -6.90
N ILE A 17 8.57 -7.05 -6.18
CA ILE A 17 7.97 -6.89 -4.84
C ILE A 17 8.99 -6.30 -3.86
N GLY A 18 10.21 -6.81 -3.83
CA GLY A 18 11.27 -6.31 -2.94
C GLY A 18 11.59 -4.84 -3.19
N ILE A 19 11.76 -4.44 -4.45
CA ILE A 19 12.00 -3.04 -4.82
C ILE A 19 10.80 -2.17 -4.46
N PHE A 20 9.57 -2.62 -4.72
CA PHE A 20 8.35 -1.89 -4.38
C PHE A 20 8.23 -1.66 -2.87
N LEU A 21 8.49 -2.68 -2.04
CA LEU A 21 8.47 -2.57 -0.58
C LEU A 21 9.51 -1.58 -0.06
N ILE A 22 10.76 -1.67 -0.56
CA ILE A 22 11.83 -0.73 -0.20
C ILE A 22 11.44 0.70 -0.63
N ALA A 23 10.86 0.87 -1.80
CA ALA A 23 10.40 2.15 -2.32
C ALA A 23 9.32 2.76 -1.41
N CYS A 24 8.30 1.99 -1.03
CA CYS A 24 7.27 2.42 -0.09
C CYS A 24 7.86 2.80 1.26
N GLN A 25 8.76 1.99 1.81
CA GLN A 25 9.42 2.27 3.08
C GLN A 25 10.27 3.55 3.00
N MET A 26 11.04 3.71 1.95
CA MET A 26 11.90 4.87 1.71
C MET A 26 11.08 6.16 1.56
N MET A 27 9.98 6.11 0.81
CA MET A 27 9.07 7.22 0.66
C MET A 27 8.39 7.57 1.99
N SER A 28 7.87 6.55 2.71
CA SER A 28 7.22 6.70 4.01
C SER A 28 8.15 7.34 5.05
N SER A 29 9.34 6.81 5.25
CA SER A 29 10.28 7.32 6.27
C SER A 29 10.73 8.76 5.98
N ASN A 30 10.91 9.13 4.72
CA ASN A 30 11.25 10.50 4.36
C ASN A 30 10.05 11.46 4.49
N LEU A 31 8.83 11.03 4.13
CA LEU A 31 7.61 11.82 4.36
C LEU A 31 7.33 12.03 5.84
N GLU A 32 7.51 10.99 6.66
CA GLU A 32 7.40 11.07 8.10
C GLU A 32 8.42 12.05 8.69
N SER A 33 9.68 11.96 8.28
CA SER A 33 10.75 12.89 8.70
C SER A 33 10.45 14.34 8.31
N ALA A 34 9.82 14.56 7.14
CA ALA A 34 9.42 15.89 6.68
C ALA A 34 8.24 16.49 7.48
N SER A 35 7.40 15.64 8.08
CA SER A 35 6.10 16.04 8.63
C SER A 35 5.84 15.62 10.07
N SER A 36 6.76 14.93 10.76
CA SER A 36 6.51 14.28 12.05
C SER A 36 5.90 15.19 13.13
N SER A 37 6.41 16.42 13.29
CA SER A 37 5.87 17.37 14.26
C SER A 37 4.49 17.93 13.89
N LYS A 38 4.22 18.05 12.57
CA LYS A 38 2.94 18.54 12.04
C LYS A 38 1.88 17.45 12.11
N LEU A 39 2.25 16.20 11.80
CA LEU A 39 1.34 15.06 11.87
C LEU A 39 0.82 14.83 13.28
N LYS A 40 1.70 14.82 14.30
CA LYS A 40 1.27 14.69 15.69
C LYS A 40 0.24 15.75 16.09
N LYS A 41 0.54 17.03 15.81
CA LYS A 41 -0.39 18.15 16.06
C LYS A 41 -1.69 18.03 15.24
N LEU A 42 -1.64 17.43 14.04
CA LEU A 42 -2.80 17.21 13.21
C LEU A 42 -3.73 16.17 13.84
N PHE A 43 -3.17 15.03 14.30
CA PHE A 43 -3.94 13.99 15.00
C PHE A 43 -4.59 14.50 16.30
N GLU A 44 -3.90 15.34 17.06
CA GLU A 44 -4.46 15.99 18.26
C GLU A 44 -5.67 16.89 17.94
N LYS A 45 -5.73 17.49 16.75
CA LYS A 45 -6.87 18.30 16.28
C LYS A 45 -8.09 17.48 15.83
N ALA A 46 -7.95 16.17 15.64
CA ALA A 46 -9.06 15.29 15.24
C ALA A 46 -10.24 15.32 16.24
N SER A 47 -10.01 15.85 17.46
CA SER A 47 -11.03 15.99 18.50
C SER A 47 -12.17 16.97 18.17
N LYS A 48 -12.04 17.83 17.16
CA LYS A 48 -12.96 18.93 16.92
C LYS A 48 -14.18 18.58 16.08
N SER A 49 -14.10 17.63 15.14
CA SER A 49 -15.25 17.17 14.36
C SER A 49 -14.99 15.81 13.69
N LYS A 50 -16.08 15.05 13.42
CA LYS A 50 -15.98 13.75 12.73
C LYS A 50 -15.36 13.87 11.33
N MET A 51 -15.78 14.87 10.55
CA MET A 51 -15.23 15.11 9.21
C MET A 51 -13.74 15.46 9.24
N LEU A 52 -13.32 16.22 10.26
CA LEU A 52 -11.91 16.53 10.46
C LEU A 52 -11.12 15.26 10.81
N GLY A 53 -11.69 14.35 11.59
CA GLY A 53 -11.09 13.04 11.89
C GLY A 53 -10.85 12.22 10.62
N VAL A 54 -11.84 12.13 9.72
CA VAL A 54 -11.71 11.45 8.42
C VAL A 54 -10.61 12.13 7.58
N GLY A 55 -10.66 13.46 7.44
CA GLY A 55 -9.64 14.22 6.68
C GLY A 55 -8.22 14.00 7.22
N ILE A 56 -8.05 14.00 8.54
CA ILE A 56 -6.76 13.75 9.20
C ILE A 56 -6.28 12.32 8.95
N GLY A 57 -7.16 11.33 9.05
CA GLY A 57 -6.83 9.95 8.73
C GLY A 57 -6.41 9.78 7.28
N THR A 58 -7.14 10.42 6.34
CA THR A 58 -6.83 10.38 4.90
C THR A 58 -5.47 11.02 4.60
N ILE A 59 -5.26 12.25 5.02
CA ILE A 59 -4.00 12.97 4.76
C ILE A 59 -2.83 12.31 5.51
N GLY A 60 -3.06 11.89 6.76
CA GLY A 60 -2.04 11.22 7.57
C GLY A 60 -1.58 9.92 6.91
N THR A 61 -2.51 9.07 6.47
CA THR A 61 -2.18 7.80 5.81
C THR A 61 -1.57 8.02 4.42
N ALA A 62 -2.08 8.96 3.63
CA ALA A 62 -1.48 9.30 2.35
C ALA A 62 -0.03 9.83 2.50
N ALA A 63 0.25 10.58 3.57
CA ALA A 63 1.58 11.07 3.88
C ALA A 63 2.52 9.99 4.43
N ILE A 64 2.03 9.14 5.36
CA ILE A 64 2.82 8.05 5.95
C ILE A 64 2.92 6.85 4.99
N GLN A 65 2.02 6.74 4.01
CA GLN A 65 1.89 5.61 3.09
C GLN A 65 1.65 4.25 3.79
N SER A 66 1.10 4.29 5.02
CA SER A 66 0.85 3.10 5.83
C SER A 66 -0.41 3.27 6.68
N SER A 67 -1.49 2.59 6.28
CA SER A 67 -2.71 2.50 7.10
C SER A 67 -2.49 1.70 8.38
N GLY A 68 -1.61 0.72 8.35
CA GLY A 68 -1.21 -0.04 9.55
C GLY A 68 -0.58 0.87 10.61
N ALA A 69 0.40 1.69 10.23
CA ALA A 69 1.04 2.65 11.14
C ALA A 69 0.04 3.68 11.67
N THR A 70 -0.82 4.24 10.81
CA THR A 70 -1.88 5.17 11.22
C THR A 70 -2.85 4.52 12.21
N SER A 71 -3.23 3.26 11.97
CA SER A 71 -4.14 2.52 12.85
C SER A 71 -3.50 2.23 14.21
N VAL A 72 -2.22 1.81 14.25
CA VAL A 72 -1.49 1.58 15.50
C VAL A 72 -1.33 2.87 16.30
N MET A 73 -0.97 3.99 15.65
CA MET A 73 -0.94 5.29 16.33
C MET A 73 -2.31 5.69 16.89
N THR A 74 -3.38 5.49 16.12
CA THR A 74 -4.75 5.78 16.54
C THR A 74 -5.13 4.93 17.74
N ILE A 75 -4.80 3.64 17.74
CA ILE A 75 -4.99 2.72 18.87
C ILE A 75 -4.21 3.21 20.10
N GLY A 76 -2.97 3.64 19.93
CA GLY A 76 -2.14 4.20 20.98
C GLY A 76 -2.75 5.47 21.59
N PHE A 77 -3.27 6.40 20.79
CA PHE A 77 -3.92 7.63 21.26
C PHE A 77 -5.20 7.34 22.03
N VAL A 78 -6.02 6.38 21.58
CA VAL A 78 -7.22 5.94 22.34
C VAL A 78 -6.82 5.30 23.65
N ASN A 79 -5.80 4.45 23.65
CA ASN A 79 -5.33 3.77 24.85
C ASN A 79 -4.76 4.76 25.89
N ALA A 80 -4.13 5.82 25.43
CA ALA A 80 -3.62 6.92 26.27
C ALA A 80 -4.73 7.93 26.68
N GLY A 81 -5.97 7.76 26.23
CA GLY A 81 -7.07 8.69 26.53
C GLY A 81 -6.97 10.05 25.83
N ILE A 82 -6.07 10.20 24.83
CA ILE A 82 -5.87 11.45 24.09
C ILE A 82 -7.05 11.71 23.14
N ILE A 83 -7.61 10.65 22.53
CA ILE A 83 -8.78 10.71 21.67
C ILE A 83 -9.83 9.71 22.12
N SER A 84 -11.11 10.01 21.85
CA SER A 84 -12.22 9.11 22.11
C SER A 84 -12.32 8.00 21.06
N LEU A 85 -13.05 6.92 21.38
CA LEU A 85 -13.34 5.84 20.44
C LEU A 85 -14.04 6.34 19.15
N SER A 86 -14.96 7.30 19.28
CA SER A 86 -15.67 7.86 18.12
C SER A 86 -14.71 8.64 17.19
N GLN A 87 -13.75 9.34 17.74
CA GLN A 87 -12.72 10.04 16.97
C GLN A 87 -11.77 9.05 16.29
N ALA A 88 -11.36 8.01 17.00
CA ALA A 88 -10.55 6.94 16.44
C ALA A 88 -11.23 6.27 15.23
N ALA A 89 -12.53 5.98 15.33
CA ALA A 89 -13.30 5.42 14.22
C ALA A 89 -13.21 6.31 12.97
N THR A 90 -13.36 7.62 13.12
CA THR A 90 -13.28 8.54 11.96
C THR A 90 -11.88 8.60 11.36
N ILE A 91 -10.83 8.54 12.18
CA ILE A 91 -9.44 8.48 11.69
C ILE A 91 -9.20 7.17 10.94
N ILE A 92 -9.69 6.03 11.43
CA ILE A 92 -9.60 4.73 10.77
C ILE A 92 -10.29 4.75 9.41
N TYR A 93 -11.50 5.34 9.30
CA TYR A 93 -12.18 5.49 8.02
C TYR A 93 -11.36 6.33 7.05
N GLY A 94 -10.80 7.44 7.53
CA GLY A 94 -9.88 8.26 6.74
C GLY A 94 -8.62 7.51 6.33
N ALA A 95 -8.06 6.69 7.20
CA ALA A 95 -6.85 5.90 6.90
C ALA A 95 -7.09 4.92 5.74
N ASN A 96 -8.25 4.27 5.68
CA ASN A 96 -8.62 3.41 4.55
C ASN A 96 -8.74 4.22 3.24
N ILE A 97 -9.35 5.41 3.29
CA ILE A 97 -9.39 6.31 2.12
C ILE A 97 -7.97 6.72 1.70
N GLY A 98 -7.11 7.12 2.66
CA GLY A 98 -5.73 7.54 2.39
C GLY A 98 -4.88 6.45 1.71
N THR A 99 -5.15 5.19 2.00
CA THR A 99 -4.46 4.05 1.37
C THR A 99 -4.76 3.97 -0.14
N THR A 100 -5.94 4.41 -0.58
CA THR A 100 -6.30 4.38 -2.01
C THR A 100 -5.43 5.30 -2.86
N VAL A 101 -4.82 6.34 -2.27
CA VAL A 101 -3.91 7.25 -2.97
C VAL A 101 -2.75 6.50 -3.61
N THR A 102 -2.15 5.53 -2.90
CA THR A 102 -1.07 4.71 -3.45
C THR A 102 -1.57 3.88 -4.64
N ALA A 103 -2.73 3.24 -4.51
CA ALA A 103 -3.31 2.45 -5.60
C ALA A 103 -3.63 3.33 -6.83
N GLN A 104 -4.11 4.56 -6.63
CA GLN A 104 -4.37 5.51 -7.72
C GLN A 104 -3.07 5.94 -8.42
N ILE A 105 -2.01 6.22 -7.66
CA ILE A 105 -0.68 6.54 -8.22
C ILE A 105 -0.18 5.37 -9.08
N VAL A 106 -0.28 4.14 -8.57
CA VAL A 106 0.11 2.93 -9.29
C VAL A 106 -0.71 2.77 -10.57
N ALA A 107 -2.04 2.92 -10.49
CA ALA A 107 -2.93 2.82 -11.64
C ALA A 107 -2.59 3.86 -12.72
N LEU A 108 -2.34 5.11 -12.35
CA LEU A 108 -1.92 6.16 -13.28
C LEU A 108 -0.63 5.80 -14.02
N GLY A 109 0.31 5.13 -13.34
CA GLY A 109 1.54 4.66 -13.97
C GLY A 109 1.31 3.55 -14.99
N MET A 110 0.29 2.70 -14.81
CA MET A 110 0.02 1.56 -15.70
C MET A 110 -0.81 1.93 -16.93
N PHE A 111 -1.64 2.96 -16.86
CA PHE A 111 -2.56 3.36 -17.94
C PHE A 111 -2.03 4.48 -18.84
N GLY A 112 -0.75 4.81 -18.78
CA GLY A 112 -0.15 5.87 -19.60
C GLY A 112 -0.03 5.50 -21.09
N GLY A 113 -0.36 6.47 -21.97
CA GLY A 113 -0.45 6.27 -23.43
C GLY A 113 0.86 6.38 -24.20
N ASN A 114 0.75 6.18 -25.41
CA ASN A 114 1.38 5.67 -26.62
C ASN A 114 2.82 6.12 -27.06
N THR A 115 3.55 7.00 -26.39
CA THR A 115 4.89 7.40 -26.89
C THR A 115 6.03 7.21 -25.88
N ILE A 116 5.83 7.62 -24.65
CA ILE A 116 6.72 7.26 -23.54
C ILE A 116 5.82 6.74 -22.43
N SER A 117 6.03 5.50 -21.99
CA SER A 117 5.24 4.92 -20.90
C SER A 117 5.32 5.82 -19.66
N THR A 118 4.17 6.14 -19.09
CA THR A 118 4.07 6.90 -17.82
C THR A 118 4.93 6.26 -16.73
N THR A 119 5.01 4.94 -16.73
CA THR A 119 5.90 4.16 -15.84
C THR A 119 7.37 4.53 -16.01
N ILE A 120 7.84 4.70 -17.24
CA ILE A 120 9.25 5.09 -17.52
C ILE A 120 9.51 6.51 -17.04
N ILE A 121 8.59 7.45 -17.30
CA ILE A 121 8.72 8.84 -16.84
C ILE A 121 8.81 8.89 -15.31
N PHE A 122 7.93 8.18 -14.63
CA PHE A 122 7.93 8.15 -13.17
C PHE A 122 9.14 7.40 -12.60
N SER A 123 9.60 6.33 -13.25
CA SER A 123 10.82 5.62 -12.86
C SER A 123 12.07 6.52 -12.93
N ALA A 124 12.12 7.47 -13.86
CA ALA A 124 13.24 8.41 -13.97
C ALA A 124 13.40 9.28 -12.72
N PHE A 125 12.32 9.49 -11.94
CA PHE A 125 12.43 10.19 -10.66
C PHE A 125 13.28 9.45 -9.64
N ALA A 126 13.47 8.12 -9.76
CA ALA A 126 14.42 7.39 -8.92
C ALA A 126 15.85 7.91 -9.11
N GLY A 127 16.28 8.08 -10.35
CA GLY A 127 17.59 8.65 -10.68
C GLY A 127 17.73 10.10 -10.22
N LEU A 128 16.76 10.96 -10.55
CA LEU A 128 16.76 12.37 -10.13
C LEU A 128 16.82 12.51 -8.60
N GLY A 129 16.01 11.75 -7.89
CA GLY A 129 15.99 11.74 -6.44
C GLY A 129 17.29 11.23 -5.83
N ALA A 130 17.90 10.19 -6.42
CA ALA A 130 19.18 9.67 -6.00
C ALA A 130 20.29 10.73 -6.15
N PHE A 131 20.35 11.43 -7.29
CA PHE A 131 21.31 12.53 -7.48
C PHE A 131 21.09 13.64 -6.44
N ILE A 132 19.84 14.06 -6.19
CA ILE A 132 19.54 15.05 -5.16
C ILE A 132 20.02 14.54 -3.78
N THR A 133 19.75 13.29 -3.42
CA THR A 133 20.15 12.72 -2.12
C THR A 133 21.65 12.66 -1.96
N LEU A 134 22.40 12.29 -3.00
CA LEU A 134 23.85 12.15 -2.98
C LEU A 134 24.58 13.50 -2.92
N PHE A 135 24.12 14.48 -3.70
CA PHE A 135 24.80 15.77 -3.84
C PHE A 135 24.23 16.87 -2.93
N ALA A 136 23.11 16.64 -2.25
CA ALA A 136 22.53 17.63 -1.37
C ALA A 136 23.40 17.88 -0.12
N LYS A 137 23.65 19.15 0.17
CA LYS A 137 24.39 19.58 1.36
C LYS A 137 23.54 19.67 2.61
N THR A 138 22.21 19.83 2.48
CA THR A 138 21.28 20.02 3.60
C THR A 138 20.35 18.84 3.78
N GLY A 139 19.96 18.54 5.05
CA GLY A 139 19.06 17.45 5.39
C GLY A 139 17.70 17.56 4.70
N LYS A 140 17.17 18.77 4.52
CA LYS A 140 15.89 18.98 3.81
C LYS A 140 15.92 18.47 2.38
N TRP A 141 16.96 18.80 1.63
CA TRP A 141 17.10 18.33 0.24
C TRP A 141 17.33 16.83 0.16
N LYS A 142 18.07 16.24 1.13
CA LYS A 142 18.21 14.78 1.23
C LYS A 142 16.86 14.10 1.46
N THR A 143 16.02 14.64 2.31
CA THR A 143 14.67 14.13 2.56
C THR A 143 13.79 14.20 1.30
N TRP A 144 13.78 15.34 0.59
CA TRP A 144 13.05 15.46 -0.66
C TRP A 144 13.59 14.55 -1.76
N GLY A 145 14.93 14.44 -1.86
CA GLY A 145 15.59 13.48 -2.74
C GLY A 145 15.17 12.04 -2.43
N GLY A 146 15.13 11.66 -1.14
CA GLY A 146 14.67 10.34 -0.71
C GLY A 146 13.20 10.06 -1.04
N ILE A 147 12.31 11.05 -0.90
CA ILE A 147 10.89 10.93 -1.32
C ILE A 147 10.82 10.67 -2.82
N LEU A 148 11.54 11.46 -3.62
CA LEU A 148 11.54 11.35 -5.07
C LEU A 148 12.15 10.03 -5.55
N THR A 149 13.23 9.57 -4.91
CA THR A 149 13.84 8.26 -5.17
C THR A 149 12.84 7.14 -4.88
N GLY A 150 12.21 7.15 -3.69
CA GLY A 150 11.20 6.17 -3.32
C GLY A 150 10.03 6.15 -4.29
N PHE A 151 9.50 7.32 -4.67
CA PHE A 151 8.45 7.43 -5.67
C PHE A 151 8.85 6.80 -7.01
N GLY A 152 10.03 7.12 -7.53
CA GLY A 152 10.50 6.54 -8.79
C GLY A 152 10.75 5.03 -8.71
N MET A 153 11.36 4.55 -7.62
CA MET A 153 11.61 3.12 -7.40
C MET A 153 10.30 2.32 -7.26
N LEU A 154 9.21 2.93 -6.78
CA LEU A 154 7.89 2.30 -6.74
C LEU A 154 7.47 1.88 -8.16
N PHE A 155 7.67 2.74 -9.17
CA PHE A 155 7.36 2.43 -10.56
C PHE A 155 8.34 1.44 -11.19
N VAL A 156 9.61 1.42 -10.77
CA VAL A 156 10.55 0.37 -11.18
C VAL A 156 10.08 -1.00 -10.69
N GLY A 157 9.73 -1.12 -9.41
CA GLY A 157 9.19 -2.36 -8.85
C GLY A 157 7.89 -2.79 -9.54
N LEU A 158 6.99 -1.83 -9.81
CA LEU A 158 5.75 -2.07 -10.54
C LEU A 158 6.00 -2.58 -11.97
N SER A 159 6.98 -2.01 -12.68
CA SER A 159 7.35 -2.45 -14.03
C SER A 159 7.83 -3.91 -14.02
N LEU A 160 8.66 -4.29 -13.06
CA LEU A 160 9.12 -5.67 -12.90
C LEU A 160 7.97 -6.62 -12.56
N MET A 161 7.05 -6.22 -11.68
CA MET A 161 5.86 -7.02 -11.38
C MET A 161 4.97 -7.21 -12.62
N SER A 162 4.72 -6.14 -13.38
CA SER A 162 3.92 -6.21 -14.61
C SER A 162 4.58 -7.10 -15.67
N SER A 163 5.90 -6.99 -15.86
CA SER A 163 6.64 -7.87 -16.79
C SER A 163 6.49 -9.34 -16.38
N SER A 164 6.71 -9.64 -15.11
CA SER A 164 6.53 -11.00 -14.57
C SER A 164 5.10 -11.52 -14.77
N MET A 165 4.08 -10.67 -14.55
CA MET A 165 2.68 -11.06 -14.79
C MET A 165 2.42 -11.34 -16.26
N GLY A 166 3.03 -10.60 -17.18
CA GLY A 166 3.01 -10.87 -18.62
C GLY A 166 3.61 -12.24 -18.97
N ASP A 167 4.75 -12.57 -18.35
CA ASP A 167 5.39 -13.88 -18.52
C ASP A 167 4.52 -15.02 -17.98
N PHE A 168 3.88 -14.85 -16.82
CA PHE A 168 2.91 -15.81 -16.29
C PHE A 168 1.68 -15.92 -17.17
N ALA A 169 1.20 -14.83 -17.75
CA ALA A 169 0.09 -14.84 -18.71
C ALA A 169 0.42 -15.56 -20.01
N ALA A 170 1.68 -15.75 -20.36
CA ALA A 170 2.10 -16.57 -21.50
C ALA A 170 2.07 -18.09 -21.21
N LEU A 171 1.95 -18.49 -19.92
CA LEU A 171 1.94 -19.90 -19.51
C LEU A 171 0.49 -20.43 -19.43
N ASP A 172 0.10 -21.33 -20.35
CA ASP A 172 -1.26 -21.90 -20.42
C ASP A 172 -1.69 -22.58 -19.12
N GLY A 173 -0.77 -23.25 -18.42
CA GLY A 173 -1.03 -23.88 -17.13
C GLY A 173 -1.44 -22.88 -16.04
N VAL A 174 -0.82 -21.70 -16.02
CA VAL A 174 -1.14 -20.61 -15.08
C VAL A 174 -2.49 -20.01 -15.41
N LYS A 175 -2.75 -19.70 -16.69
CA LYS A 175 -4.06 -19.21 -17.14
C LYS A 175 -5.18 -20.17 -16.76
N THR A 176 -5.00 -21.45 -17.07
CA THR A 176 -6.02 -22.47 -16.79
C THR A 176 -6.26 -22.62 -15.29
N PHE A 177 -5.20 -22.56 -14.47
CA PHE A 177 -5.33 -22.60 -13.02
C PHE A 177 -6.09 -21.37 -12.48
N LEU A 178 -5.68 -20.16 -12.86
CA LEU A 178 -6.31 -18.92 -12.40
C LEU A 178 -7.75 -18.75 -12.89
N ALA A 179 -8.04 -19.21 -14.11
CA ALA A 179 -9.41 -19.21 -14.62
C ALA A 179 -10.34 -20.13 -13.80
N ARG A 180 -9.81 -21.17 -13.14
CA ARG A 180 -10.57 -22.05 -12.24
C ARG A 180 -10.79 -21.45 -10.86
N VAL A 181 -9.96 -20.52 -10.44
CA VAL A 181 -10.08 -19.82 -9.14
C VAL A 181 -11.06 -18.65 -9.30
N SER A 182 -12.33 -18.98 -9.50
CA SER A 182 -13.41 -18.00 -9.67
C SER A 182 -14.26 -17.80 -8.41
N ASN A 183 -14.01 -18.58 -7.35
CA ASN A 183 -14.76 -18.46 -6.10
C ASN A 183 -14.39 -17.14 -5.37
N PRO A 184 -15.34 -16.20 -5.20
CA PRO A 184 -15.07 -14.91 -4.57
C PRO A 184 -14.49 -15.01 -3.17
N ILE A 185 -15.00 -15.94 -2.36
CA ILE A 185 -14.56 -16.12 -0.97
C ILE A 185 -13.10 -16.58 -0.93
N LEU A 186 -12.72 -17.50 -1.84
CA LEU A 186 -11.35 -17.98 -1.92
C LEU A 186 -10.39 -16.86 -2.33
N LEU A 187 -10.78 -16.02 -3.29
CA LEU A 187 -9.99 -14.87 -3.72
C LEU A 187 -9.82 -13.84 -2.60
N VAL A 188 -10.88 -13.55 -1.86
CA VAL A 188 -10.81 -12.68 -0.67
C VAL A 188 -9.87 -13.28 0.38
N LEU A 189 -9.95 -14.58 0.66
CA LEU A 189 -9.05 -15.24 1.61
C LEU A 189 -7.58 -15.19 1.15
N ILE A 190 -7.32 -15.42 -0.14
CA ILE A 190 -5.97 -15.32 -0.71
C ILE A 190 -5.41 -13.90 -0.53
N GLY A 191 -6.18 -12.88 -0.88
CA GLY A 191 -5.80 -11.48 -0.70
C GLY A 191 -5.54 -11.13 0.76
N ALA A 192 -6.39 -11.61 1.67
CA ALA A 192 -6.26 -11.38 3.11
C ALA A 192 -5.01 -12.05 3.70
N ILE A 193 -4.77 -13.32 3.40
CA ILE A 193 -3.61 -14.06 3.90
C ILE A 193 -2.31 -13.47 3.36
N PHE A 194 -2.26 -13.18 2.05
CA PHE A 194 -1.09 -12.59 1.42
C PHE A 194 -0.74 -11.24 2.05
N THR A 195 -1.73 -10.37 2.22
CA THR A 195 -1.52 -9.06 2.85
C THR A 195 -1.17 -9.16 4.33
N ALA A 196 -1.74 -10.09 5.06
CA ALA A 196 -1.41 -10.34 6.47
C ALA A 196 0.07 -10.75 6.64
N ILE A 197 0.63 -11.51 5.68
CA ILE A 197 2.03 -11.95 5.67
C ILE A 197 2.96 -10.79 5.29
N ILE A 198 2.67 -10.11 4.17
CA ILE A 198 3.51 -9.02 3.64
C ILE A 198 3.30 -7.71 4.41
N GLN A 199 2.16 -7.57 5.11
CA GLN A 199 1.75 -6.36 5.85
C GLN A 199 1.63 -5.10 4.99
N SER A 200 1.41 -5.27 3.67
CA SER A 200 1.24 -4.18 2.72
C SER A 200 0.10 -4.47 1.74
N SER A 201 -1.03 -3.81 1.95
CA SER A 201 -2.17 -3.89 1.03
C SER A 201 -1.86 -3.25 -0.32
N SER A 202 -1.01 -2.23 -0.35
CA SER A 202 -0.60 -1.59 -1.60
C SER A 202 0.15 -2.54 -2.53
N VAL A 203 0.99 -3.43 -1.97
CA VAL A 203 1.68 -4.48 -2.76
C VAL A 203 0.67 -5.44 -3.38
N MET A 204 -0.25 -5.97 -2.56
CA MET A 204 -1.26 -6.91 -3.07
C MET A 204 -2.15 -6.27 -4.13
N THR A 205 -2.61 -5.04 -3.90
CA THR A 205 -3.42 -4.29 -4.87
C THR A 205 -2.63 -4.03 -6.17
N SER A 206 -1.33 -3.72 -6.08
CA SER A 206 -0.48 -3.51 -7.26
C SER A 206 -0.27 -4.80 -8.05
N ILE A 207 -0.11 -5.93 -7.38
CA ILE A 207 -0.03 -7.26 -8.02
C ILE A 207 -1.37 -7.58 -8.70
N ALA A 208 -2.50 -7.42 -8.00
CA ALA A 208 -3.82 -7.66 -8.57
C ALA A 208 -4.07 -6.79 -9.81
N LEU A 209 -3.70 -5.50 -9.74
CA LEU A 209 -3.80 -4.58 -10.86
C LEU A 209 -2.92 -5.03 -12.04
N ALA A 210 -1.67 -5.43 -11.79
CA ALA A 210 -0.77 -5.95 -12.82
C ALA A 210 -1.34 -7.20 -13.49
N MET A 211 -1.91 -8.13 -12.71
CA MET A 211 -2.57 -9.33 -13.23
C MET A 211 -3.77 -9.01 -14.12
N VAL A 212 -4.59 -8.01 -13.74
CA VAL A 212 -5.74 -7.55 -14.53
C VAL A 212 -5.28 -6.88 -15.82
N VAL A 213 -4.32 -5.96 -15.76
CA VAL A 213 -3.83 -5.21 -16.93
C VAL A 213 -3.16 -6.13 -17.95
N THR A 214 -2.46 -7.16 -17.50
CA THR A 214 -1.83 -8.16 -18.39
C THR A 214 -2.81 -9.23 -18.89
N GLY A 215 -4.09 -9.18 -18.48
CA GLY A 215 -5.11 -10.15 -18.86
C GLY A 215 -4.92 -11.54 -18.23
N LEU A 216 -4.14 -11.64 -17.16
CA LEU A 216 -3.91 -12.89 -16.43
C LEU A 216 -5.14 -13.29 -15.60
N ILE A 217 -5.85 -12.31 -15.06
CA ILE A 217 -7.12 -12.48 -14.34
C ILE A 217 -8.15 -11.45 -14.81
N GLY A 218 -9.43 -11.72 -14.55
CA GLY A 218 -10.52 -10.76 -14.78
C GLY A 218 -10.56 -9.65 -13.74
N LEU A 219 -11.26 -8.56 -14.07
CA LEU A 219 -11.42 -7.42 -13.16
C LEU A 219 -12.13 -7.82 -11.85
N ASP A 220 -13.14 -8.67 -11.93
CA ASP A 220 -13.88 -9.22 -10.80
C ASP A 220 -12.94 -9.96 -9.81
N GLN A 221 -12.07 -10.82 -10.33
CA GLN A 221 -11.07 -11.52 -9.52
C GLN A 221 -10.09 -10.52 -8.85
N GLY A 222 -9.65 -9.50 -9.57
CA GLY A 222 -8.80 -8.42 -9.04
C GLY A 222 -9.49 -7.64 -7.92
N ILE A 223 -10.80 -7.38 -8.05
CA ILE A 223 -11.59 -6.72 -7.01
C ILE A 223 -11.65 -7.58 -5.74
N PHE A 224 -11.96 -8.88 -5.84
CA PHE A 224 -12.02 -9.77 -4.68
C PHE A 224 -10.67 -9.92 -3.97
N LEU A 225 -9.57 -10.01 -4.72
CA LEU A 225 -8.22 -10.00 -4.15
C LEU A 225 -7.94 -8.70 -3.38
N THR A 226 -8.35 -7.56 -3.91
CA THR A 226 -8.18 -6.24 -3.28
C THR A 226 -9.06 -6.10 -2.03
N MET A 227 -10.30 -6.59 -2.05
CA MET A 227 -11.16 -6.65 -0.85
C MET A 227 -10.50 -7.48 0.25
N GLY A 228 -9.98 -8.66 -0.09
CA GLY A 228 -9.21 -9.47 0.84
C GLY A 228 -7.99 -8.76 1.39
N SER A 229 -7.27 -8.04 0.54
CA SER A 229 -6.11 -7.23 0.93
C SER A 229 -6.45 -6.20 2.01
N ASN A 230 -7.60 -5.56 1.92
CA ASN A 230 -8.06 -4.60 2.92
C ASN A 230 -8.30 -5.30 4.28
N ILE A 231 -8.93 -6.48 4.27
CA ILE A 231 -9.12 -7.29 5.48
C ILE A 231 -7.77 -7.70 6.08
N GLY A 232 -6.84 -8.17 5.25
CA GLY A 232 -5.51 -8.59 5.67
C GLY A 232 -4.69 -7.47 6.34
N SER A 233 -4.87 -6.23 5.88
CA SER A 233 -4.21 -5.06 6.47
C SER A 233 -4.62 -4.78 7.93
N CYS A 234 -5.76 -5.30 8.38
CA CYS A 234 -6.25 -5.13 9.75
C CYS A 234 -5.44 -5.93 10.78
N VAL A 235 -4.67 -6.93 10.36
CA VAL A 235 -3.93 -7.82 11.28
C VAL A 235 -3.01 -7.06 12.20
N VAL A 236 -2.29 -6.05 11.70
CA VAL A 236 -1.39 -5.21 12.51
C VAL A 236 -2.16 -4.45 13.60
N ALA A 237 -3.31 -3.88 13.24
CA ALA A 237 -4.18 -3.17 14.18
C ALA A 237 -4.79 -4.13 15.22
N ILE A 238 -5.15 -5.35 14.83
CA ILE A 238 -5.67 -6.39 15.72
C ILE A 238 -4.59 -6.76 16.76
N ILE A 239 -3.37 -7.05 16.31
CA ILE A 239 -2.25 -7.39 17.20
C ILE A 239 -1.99 -6.25 18.20
N ALA A 240 -1.91 -4.99 17.74
CA ALA A 240 -1.73 -3.84 18.59
C ALA A 240 -2.89 -3.64 19.58
N GLY A 241 -4.12 -3.92 19.15
CA GLY A 241 -5.31 -3.83 19.99
C GLY A 241 -5.36 -4.90 21.07
N LEU A 242 -4.95 -6.15 20.77
CA LEU A 242 -5.02 -7.28 21.70
C LEU A 242 -4.23 -7.05 22.99
N THR A 243 -3.09 -6.38 22.91
CA THR A 243 -2.21 -6.07 24.05
C THR A 243 -2.60 -4.80 24.79
N SER A 244 -3.64 -4.10 24.35
CA SER A 244 -4.03 -2.78 24.82
C SER A 244 -5.37 -2.79 25.58
N GLY A 245 -5.80 -1.63 26.10
CA GLY A 245 -7.04 -1.46 26.85
C GLY A 245 -8.33 -1.67 26.02
N ARG A 246 -9.47 -1.65 26.69
CA ARG A 246 -10.79 -1.98 26.10
C ARG A 246 -11.14 -1.13 24.86
N ASN A 247 -10.87 0.16 24.89
CA ASN A 247 -11.19 1.05 23.76
C ASN A 247 -10.24 0.86 22.59
N ALA A 248 -8.97 0.50 22.84
CA ALA A 248 -8.01 0.11 21.83
C ALA A 248 -8.44 -1.16 21.07
N LYS A 249 -8.91 -2.18 21.79
CA LYS A 249 -9.50 -3.40 21.19
C LYS A 249 -10.71 -3.08 20.33
N ARG A 250 -11.57 -2.19 20.77
CA ARG A 250 -12.73 -1.72 19.99
C ARG A 250 -12.30 -0.97 18.74
N THR A 251 -11.23 -0.17 18.81
CA THR A 251 -10.71 0.54 17.63
C THR A 251 -10.19 -0.45 16.59
N ALA A 252 -9.45 -1.48 17.00
CA ALA A 252 -9.00 -2.54 16.11
C ALA A 252 -10.17 -3.31 15.48
N LEU A 253 -11.21 -3.59 16.26
CA LEU A 253 -12.42 -4.22 15.75
C LEU A 253 -13.18 -3.34 14.76
N ILE A 254 -13.27 -2.03 15.00
CA ILE A 254 -13.86 -1.06 14.05
C ILE A 254 -13.10 -1.10 12.73
N HIS A 255 -11.77 -1.17 12.76
CA HIS A 255 -10.95 -1.28 11.55
C HIS A 255 -11.28 -2.57 10.78
N LEU A 256 -11.36 -3.70 11.44
CA LEU A 256 -11.75 -4.96 10.82
C LEU A 256 -13.17 -4.90 10.22
N LEU A 257 -14.16 -4.47 11.01
CA LEU A 257 -15.55 -4.40 10.57
C LEU A 257 -15.79 -3.43 9.41
N PHE A 258 -14.97 -2.38 9.30
CA PHE A 258 -15.02 -1.47 8.16
C PHE A 258 -14.55 -2.13 6.86
N ASN A 259 -13.63 -3.09 6.95
CA ASN A 259 -13.03 -3.76 5.79
C ASN A 259 -13.71 -5.10 5.44
N CYS A 260 -14.66 -5.59 6.25
CA CYS A 260 -15.53 -6.73 5.98
C CYS A 260 -16.88 -6.31 5.41
#